data_388806d4509e716d9bd31ea0fc34429e
#
_entry.id   388806d4509e716d9bd31ea0fc34429e
#
_cell.length_a   1.000
_cell.length_b   1.000
_cell.length_c   1.000
_cell.angle_alpha   90.00
_cell.angle_beta   90.00
_cell.angle_gamma   90.00
#
_symmetry.space_group_name_H-M   'P 1'
#
loop_
_entity.id
_entity.type
_entity.pdbx_description
1 polymer ?
#
loop_
_entity_poly.entity_id
_entity_poly.type
_entity_poly.pdbx_seq_one_letter_code
_entity_poly.pdbx_strand_id
1 'polypeptide(L)'
;MRRTINLAVIAALIITGASAEAMVSATTVESHTDGKSIGLNLWGENKHYTDDLIVNVSGLGVNGNKYHNNVTGIYALDGSQVAIDKNVNVTVVNPAPAESGEKRRPDLAHYYMSGIYAGYGGVTNDGNNDDTRITVQGNAKVDAIGVGLQANKDGYIRILGGADVKTHPLTTSDTYSALSEEGFVYVNTGMDGLKPGAKDVNMYGNIGFINKNYGIDKNPHNHGSEISLGLTTPNSKLVGGVLNEFDESNNNPHHSGLRLYLQNGATWRNEW
;
A
#
# COMPACT_ATOMS: atom_id res chain seq x y z
N MET A 1 -26.89 12.91 1.78
CA MET A 1 -26.33 13.05 3.14
C MET A 1 -24.86 13.45 2.98
N ARG A 2 -24.51 14.66 3.35
CA ARG A 2 -23.10 15.12 3.30
C ARG A 2 -22.36 14.47 4.46
N ARG A 3 -21.34 13.66 4.17
CA ARG A 3 -20.44 13.10 5.17
C ARG A 3 -19.42 14.16 5.55
N THR A 4 -19.42 14.58 6.80
CA THR A 4 -18.44 15.48 7.38
C THR A 4 -17.19 14.66 7.68
N ILE A 5 -16.10 14.90 6.95
CA ILE A 5 -14.78 14.42 7.33
C ILE A 5 -14.30 15.32 8.46
N ASN A 6 -14.21 14.78 9.67
CA ASN A 6 -13.60 15.51 10.76
C ASN A 6 -12.09 15.53 10.58
N LEU A 7 -11.58 16.58 10.01
CA LEU A 7 -10.15 16.89 9.99
C LEU A 7 -9.80 17.47 11.36
N ALA A 8 -9.33 16.64 12.29
CA ALA A 8 -8.83 17.15 13.56
C ALA A 8 -7.39 17.67 13.36
N VAL A 9 -7.27 18.97 13.22
CA VAL A 9 -5.97 19.66 13.36
C VAL A 9 -5.70 19.79 14.85
N ILE A 10 -4.82 18.96 15.40
CA ILE A 10 -4.37 19.12 16.79
C ILE A 10 -3.28 20.18 16.80
N ALA A 11 -3.60 21.33 17.33
CA ALA A 11 -2.67 22.43 17.58
C ALA A 11 -1.72 22.09 18.73
N ALA A 12 -0.48 22.49 18.58
CA ALA A 12 0.67 22.24 19.42
C ALA A 12 0.50 22.70 20.88
N LEU A 13 0.96 21.85 21.79
CA LEU A 13 1.20 22.22 23.19
C LEU A 13 2.58 22.91 23.29
N ILE A 14 2.60 24.18 23.67
CA ILE A 14 3.84 24.92 23.89
C ILE A 14 4.41 24.51 25.26
N ILE A 15 5.55 23.82 25.28
CA ILE A 15 6.38 23.64 26.47
C ILE A 15 7.56 24.58 26.33
N THR A 16 7.59 25.62 27.17
CA THR A 16 8.72 26.53 27.31
C THR A 16 9.79 25.93 28.19
N GLY A 17 10.92 25.57 27.59
CA GLY A 17 12.10 25.13 28.33
C GLY A 17 13.14 24.48 27.42
N ALA A 18 14.09 25.28 26.95
CA ALA A 18 15.46 24.97 26.50
C ALA A 18 15.66 23.74 25.59
N SER A 19 15.92 24.04 24.38
CA SER A 19 16.31 23.37 23.13
C SER A 19 15.15 23.35 22.15
N ALA A 20 15.33 24.10 21.06
CA ALA A 20 14.38 24.11 19.93
C ALA A 20 14.54 22.76 19.20
N GLU A 21 13.90 21.73 19.67
CA GLU A 21 13.54 20.60 18.82
C GLU A 21 12.58 21.16 17.79
N ALA A 22 12.94 21.08 16.53
CA ALA A 22 12.07 21.46 15.43
C ALA A 22 10.74 20.73 15.63
N MET A 23 9.64 21.49 15.83
CA MET A 23 8.32 20.88 15.89
C MET A 23 8.09 20.13 14.59
N VAL A 24 8.04 18.80 14.67
CA VAL A 24 7.70 17.97 13.54
C VAL A 24 6.21 18.19 13.28
N SER A 25 5.90 18.90 12.22
CA SER A 25 4.54 19.04 11.74
C SER A 25 4.12 17.70 11.12
N ALA A 26 2.96 17.22 11.47
CA ALA A 26 2.41 15.99 10.90
C ALA A 26 0.91 16.15 10.60
N THR A 27 0.49 15.65 9.46
CA THR A 27 -0.94 15.52 9.13
C THR A 27 -1.41 14.15 9.62
N THR A 28 -2.35 14.14 10.56
CA THR A 28 -2.92 12.90 11.10
C THR A 28 -4.34 12.70 10.58
N VAL A 29 -4.60 11.50 10.09
CA VAL A 29 -5.90 11.04 9.63
C VAL A 29 -6.29 9.83 10.45
N GLU A 30 -7.44 9.88 11.09
CA GLU A 30 -8.00 8.76 11.85
C GLU A 30 -9.37 8.39 11.29
N SER A 31 -9.62 7.10 11.15
CA SER A 31 -10.91 6.58 10.71
C SER A 31 -11.37 5.45 11.65
N HIS A 32 -12.50 5.69 12.28
CA HIS A 32 -13.18 4.75 13.17
C HIS A 32 -14.63 4.64 12.71
N THR A 33 -14.90 3.85 11.69
CA THR A 33 -16.28 3.77 11.17
C THR A 33 -16.75 2.33 11.09
N ASP A 34 -18.03 2.14 11.39
CA ASP A 34 -18.73 0.91 11.09
C ASP A 34 -18.86 0.78 9.56
N GLY A 35 -18.34 -0.29 9.00
CA GLY A 35 -18.34 -0.53 7.56
C GLY A 35 -16.99 -0.37 6.90
N LYS A 36 -16.96 0.20 5.69
CA LYS A 36 -15.70 0.46 4.98
C LYS A 36 -14.86 1.47 5.73
N SER A 37 -13.77 1.03 6.34
CA SER A 37 -12.83 1.91 7.01
C SER A 37 -11.68 2.23 6.08
N ILE A 38 -11.72 3.41 5.50
CA ILE A 38 -10.65 3.95 4.65
C ILE A 38 -10.16 5.23 5.30
N GLY A 39 -8.85 5.29 5.56
CA GLY A 39 -8.23 6.48 6.12
C GLY A 39 -8.26 7.63 5.12
N LEU A 40 -7.50 7.54 4.07
CA LEU A 40 -7.56 8.47 2.94
C LEU A 40 -8.21 7.78 1.75
N ASN A 41 -9.31 8.34 1.27
CA ASN A 41 -10.03 7.87 0.09
C ASN A 41 -9.92 8.94 -1.00
N LEU A 42 -9.09 8.67 -2.00
CA LEU A 42 -8.74 9.59 -3.06
C LEU A 42 -9.22 9.01 -4.40
N TRP A 43 -10.05 9.74 -5.09
CA TRP A 43 -10.64 9.32 -6.35
C TRP A 43 -10.51 10.45 -7.39
N GLY A 44 -9.63 10.28 -8.37
CA GLY A 44 -9.32 11.30 -9.36
C GLY A 44 -8.76 12.60 -8.75
N GLU A 45 -8.07 12.50 -7.62
CA GLU A 45 -7.63 13.65 -6.85
C GLU A 45 -6.10 13.81 -6.89
N ASN A 46 -5.66 15.07 -6.99
CA ASN A 46 -4.27 15.44 -6.80
C ASN A 46 -4.06 15.95 -5.38
N LYS A 47 -3.23 15.25 -4.59
CA LYS A 47 -2.91 15.62 -3.20
C LYS A 47 -1.42 15.71 -2.98
N HIS A 48 -1.01 16.76 -2.28
CA HIS A 48 0.38 16.99 -1.92
C HIS A 48 0.49 17.25 -0.42
N TYR A 49 1.21 16.36 0.27
CA TYR A 49 1.50 16.45 1.70
C TYR A 49 2.96 16.85 1.89
N THR A 50 3.18 18.02 2.43
CA THR A 50 4.53 18.60 2.63
C THR A 50 5.17 18.16 3.96
N ASP A 51 4.37 17.62 4.85
CA ASP A 51 4.77 17.13 6.17
C ASP A 51 4.64 15.62 6.29
N ASP A 52 5.03 15.07 7.44
CA ASP A 52 4.79 13.68 7.76
C ASP A 52 3.29 13.36 7.71
N LEU A 53 2.93 12.26 7.08
CA LEU A 53 1.55 11.80 7.00
C LEU A 53 1.36 10.58 7.90
N ILE A 54 0.45 10.68 8.85
CA ILE A 54 0.08 9.60 9.76
C ILE A 54 -1.36 9.19 9.46
N VAL A 55 -1.57 7.92 9.14
CA VAL A 55 -2.89 7.37 8.84
C VAL A 55 -3.17 6.18 9.75
N ASN A 56 -4.14 6.33 10.63
CA ASN A 56 -4.57 5.28 11.55
C ASN A 56 -5.98 4.84 11.19
N VAL A 57 -6.14 3.57 10.87
CA VAL A 57 -7.44 2.99 10.56
C VAL A 57 -7.71 1.84 11.50
N SER A 58 -8.75 1.98 12.30
CA SER A 58 -9.29 0.92 13.14
C SER A 58 -10.73 0.66 12.72
N GLY A 59 -10.92 -0.23 11.76
CA GLY A 59 -12.24 -0.54 11.24
C GLY A 59 -12.80 -1.82 11.81
N LEU A 60 -14.08 -1.83 12.12
CA LEU A 60 -14.78 -3.04 12.45
C LEU A 60 -15.16 -3.85 11.22
N GLY A 61 -15.12 -3.21 10.05
CA GLY A 61 -15.42 -3.88 8.78
C GLY A 61 -16.81 -4.50 8.73
N VAL A 62 -17.78 -4.01 9.51
CA VAL A 62 -19.09 -4.61 9.60
C VAL A 62 -20.17 -3.67 9.07
N ASN A 63 -20.81 -4.05 8.03
CA ASN A 63 -22.12 -3.56 7.67
C ASN A 63 -22.94 -4.70 7.07
N GLY A 64 -23.86 -5.27 7.84
CA GLY A 64 -25.01 -6.09 7.40
C GLY A 64 -24.86 -7.10 6.25
N ASN A 65 -23.83 -6.99 5.46
CA ASN A 65 -23.45 -7.88 4.40
C ASN A 65 -22.29 -8.77 4.84
N LYS A 66 -22.40 -10.04 4.61
CA LYS A 66 -21.54 -11.14 5.07
C LYS A 66 -20.07 -11.09 4.57
N TYR A 67 -19.62 -10.00 3.96
CA TYR A 67 -18.31 -9.88 3.33
C TYR A 67 -17.69 -8.52 3.69
N HIS A 68 -16.81 -8.51 4.68
CA HIS A 68 -16.30 -7.27 5.27
C HIS A 68 -14.81 -7.21 5.23
N ASN A 69 -14.25 -6.62 4.19
CA ASN A 69 -12.80 -6.56 4.09
C ASN A 69 -12.26 -5.26 3.52
N ASN A 70 -13.02 -4.18 3.50
CA ASN A 70 -12.52 -2.92 2.98
C ASN A 70 -11.92 -2.04 4.07
N VAL A 71 -10.78 -2.47 4.63
CA VAL A 71 -10.02 -1.64 5.56
C VAL A 71 -8.71 -1.26 4.90
N THR A 72 -8.55 0.00 4.57
CA THR A 72 -7.39 0.49 3.83
C THR A 72 -6.90 1.79 4.43
N GLY A 73 -5.59 1.92 4.62
CA GLY A 73 -4.99 3.14 5.11
C GLY A 73 -5.10 4.26 4.07
N ILE A 74 -4.35 4.15 2.99
CA ILE A 74 -4.40 5.09 1.86
C ILE A 74 -4.96 4.35 0.65
N TYR A 75 -6.06 4.84 0.11
CA TYR A 75 -6.75 4.26 -1.04
C TYR A 75 -6.85 5.30 -2.15
N ALA A 76 -6.04 5.13 -3.19
CA ALA A 76 -6.00 6.03 -4.34
C ALA A 76 -6.46 5.29 -5.60
N LEU A 77 -7.35 5.91 -6.36
CA LEU A 77 -7.96 5.39 -7.57
C LEU A 77 -8.08 6.45 -8.65
N ASP A 78 -8.39 5.99 -9.84
CA ASP A 78 -8.93 6.77 -10.96
C ASP A 78 -8.02 7.96 -11.34
N GLY A 79 -6.74 7.67 -11.56
CA GLY A 79 -5.74 8.66 -11.95
C GLY A 79 -5.27 9.57 -10.82
N SER A 80 -5.60 9.28 -9.56
CA SER A 80 -5.14 10.09 -8.43
C SER A 80 -3.63 10.20 -8.37
N GLN A 81 -3.12 11.41 -8.11
CA GLN A 81 -1.70 11.71 -7.93
C GLN A 81 -1.44 12.15 -6.50
N VAL A 82 -0.77 11.32 -5.73
CA VAL A 82 -0.49 11.57 -4.30
C VAL A 82 1.01 11.71 -4.11
N ALA A 83 1.44 12.89 -3.68
CA ALA A 83 2.82 13.18 -3.33
C ALA A 83 2.96 13.42 -1.82
N ILE A 84 3.93 12.76 -1.19
CA ILE A 84 4.26 12.90 0.23
C ILE A 84 5.76 13.22 0.29
N ASP A 85 6.09 14.46 0.68
CA ASP A 85 7.48 14.94 0.66
C ASP A 85 8.33 14.36 1.79
N LYS A 86 7.71 14.01 2.91
CA LYS A 86 8.39 13.45 4.08
C LYS A 86 7.99 11.99 4.29
N ASN A 87 7.83 11.57 5.52
CA ASN A 87 7.54 10.19 5.86
C ASN A 87 6.03 9.91 5.84
N VAL A 88 5.70 8.65 5.64
CA VAL A 88 4.34 8.14 5.82
C VAL A 88 4.34 7.04 6.88
N ASN A 89 3.38 7.11 7.79
CA ASN A 89 3.13 6.08 8.80
C ASN A 89 1.68 5.63 8.67
N VAL A 90 1.46 4.39 8.29
CA VAL A 90 0.13 3.81 8.07
C VAL A 90 -0.07 2.65 9.02
N THR A 91 -1.12 2.72 9.83
CA THR A 91 -1.53 1.63 10.71
C THR A 91 -2.95 1.21 10.36
N VAL A 92 -3.12 -0.05 9.99
CA VAL A 92 -4.41 -0.65 9.67
C VAL A 92 -4.61 -1.85 10.56
N VAL A 93 -5.46 -1.71 11.56
CA VAL A 93 -5.75 -2.77 12.53
C VAL A 93 -7.24 -3.09 12.51
N ASN A 94 -7.55 -4.36 12.68
CA ASN A 94 -8.93 -4.78 12.91
C ASN A 94 -9.12 -5.11 14.41
N PRO A 95 -9.69 -4.19 15.20
CA PRO A 95 -9.78 -4.34 16.64
C PRO A 95 -10.82 -5.37 17.10
N ALA A 96 -11.73 -5.79 16.22
CA ALA A 96 -12.77 -6.73 16.60
C ALA A 96 -12.47 -8.13 16.06
N PRO A 97 -12.49 -9.17 16.91
CA PRO A 97 -12.64 -10.53 16.43
C PRO A 97 -13.96 -10.62 15.66
N ALA A 98 -13.98 -11.44 14.60
CA ALA A 98 -15.23 -11.74 13.90
C ALA A 98 -16.26 -12.25 14.90
N GLU A 99 -17.47 -11.67 14.91
CA GLU A 99 -18.55 -12.24 15.67
C GLU A 99 -18.83 -13.67 15.18
N SER A 100 -19.28 -14.55 16.11
CA SER A 100 -19.54 -15.94 15.79
C SER A 100 -20.63 -16.02 14.72
N GLY A 101 -20.27 -16.46 13.52
CA GLY A 101 -21.16 -16.57 12.36
C GLY A 101 -20.79 -15.71 11.15
N GLU A 102 -19.86 -14.77 11.27
CA GLU A 102 -19.32 -14.05 10.13
C GLU A 102 -18.36 -14.94 9.34
N LYS A 103 -18.71 -15.16 8.09
CA LYS A 103 -17.80 -15.81 7.14
C LYS A 103 -16.90 -14.74 6.54
N ARG A 104 -15.74 -14.54 7.13
CA ARG A 104 -14.65 -13.85 6.42
C ARG A 104 -14.23 -14.73 5.26
N ARG A 105 -14.07 -14.14 4.11
CA ARG A 105 -13.49 -14.82 2.96
C ARG A 105 -11.98 -14.57 2.97
N PRO A 106 -11.21 -15.46 3.60
CA PRO A 106 -9.75 -15.31 3.67
C PRO A 106 -9.09 -15.32 2.28
N ASP A 107 -9.70 -16.03 1.33
CA ASP A 107 -9.34 -16.05 -0.08
C ASP A 107 -9.44 -14.71 -0.79
N LEU A 108 -10.15 -13.73 -0.22
CA LEU A 108 -10.30 -12.38 -0.77
C LEU A 108 -9.70 -11.28 0.13
N ALA A 109 -9.05 -11.64 1.23
CA ALA A 109 -8.50 -10.65 2.16
C ALA A 109 -7.50 -9.72 1.46
N HIS A 110 -6.69 -10.25 0.57
CA HIS A 110 -5.71 -9.48 -0.21
C HIS A 110 -6.37 -8.49 -1.20
N TYR A 111 -7.66 -8.62 -1.52
CA TYR A 111 -8.34 -7.66 -2.40
C TYR A 111 -8.88 -6.44 -1.67
N TYR A 112 -9.03 -6.51 -0.35
CA TYR A 112 -9.83 -5.54 0.38
C TYR A 112 -9.18 -4.93 1.62
N MET A 113 -7.99 -5.43 2.00
CA MET A 113 -7.29 -4.96 3.19
C MET A 113 -5.86 -4.61 2.84
N SER A 114 -5.53 -3.33 2.88
CA SER A 114 -4.19 -2.86 2.55
C SER A 114 -3.76 -1.66 3.40
N GLY A 115 -2.47 -1.57 3.66
CA GLY A 115 -1.89 -0.37 4.21
C GLY A 115 -1.98 0.78 3.19
N ILE A 116 -1.36 0.59 2.03
CA ILE A 116 -1.36 1.56 0.93
C ILE A 116 -1.83 0.84 -0.34
N TYR A 117 -2.85 1.41 -0.98
CA TYR A 117 -3.43 0.91 -2.22
C TYR A 117 -3.40 1.98 -3.31
N ALA A 118 -2.85 1.64 -4.47
CA ALA A 118 -2.98 2.42 -5.69
C ALA A 118 -3.53 1.54 -6.81
N GLY A 119 -4.59 1.98 -7.47
CA GLY A 119 -5.17 1.15 -8.52
C GLY A 119 -6.14 1.86 -9.42
N TYR A 120 -6.52 1.15 -10.48
CA TYR A 120 -7.43 1.60 -11.49
C TYR A 120 -7.07 3.00 -12.02
N GLY A 121 -6.06 3.05 -12.88
CA GLY A 121 -5.79 4.24 -13.67
C GLY A 121 -7.07 4.65 -14.38
N GLY A 122 -7.48 5.91 -14.21
CA GLY A 122 -8.72 6.39 -14.78
C GLY A 122 -8.55 6.84 -16.22
N VAL A 123 -9.62 6.75 -16.99
CA VAL A 123 -9.75 7.54 -18.20
C VAL A 123 -10.15 8.95 -17.75
N THR A 124 -9.22 9.87 -17.76
CA THR A 124 -9.52 11.27 -17.47
C THR A 124 -10.47 11.85 -18.51
N ASN A 125 -11.20 12.92 -18.16
CA ASN A 125 -12.16 13.56 -19.05
C ASN A 125 -11.56 14.09 -20.36
N ASP A 126 -10.24 14.17 -20.46
CA ASP A 126 -9.50 14.53 -21.68
C ASP A 126 -9.10 13.32 -22.55
N GLY A 127 -9.51 12.11 -22.14
CA GLY A 127 -9.22 10.87 -22.83
C GLY A 127 -7.81 10.32 -22.59
N ASN A 128 -7.04 10.94 -21.69
CA ASN A 128 -5.75 10.42 -21.28
C ASN A 128 -5.95 9.38 -20.16
N ASN A 129 -5.27 8.26 -20.26
CA ASN A 129 -5.21 7.29 -19.18
C ASN A 129 -4.13 7.75 -18.21
N ASP A 130 -4.53 8.35 -17.10
CA ASP A 130 -3.59 8.71 -16.05
C ASP A 130 -3.44 7.55 -15.07
N ASP A 131 -2.22 7.09 -14.93
CA ASP A 131 -1.88 6.11 -13.91
C ASP A 131 -2.19 6.68 -12.51
N THR A 132 -2.73 5.87 -11.64
CA THR A 132 -2.86 6.22 -10.23
C THR A 132 -1.50 6.11 -9.55
N ARG A 133 -1.02 7.18 -8.91
CA ARG A 133 0.34 7.22 -8.34
C ARG A 133 0.34 7.69 -6.89
N ILE A 134 1.05 6.95 -6.05
CA ILE A 134 1.41 7.36 -4.69
C ILE A 134 2.93 7.40 -4.61
N THR A 135 3.50 8.58 -4.37
CA THR A 135 4.95 8.78 -4.26
C THR A 135 5.30 9.32 -2.88
N VAL A 136 6.16 8.59 -2.16
CA VAL A 136 6.71 8.98 -0.86
C VAL A 136 8.18 9.30 -1.05
N GLN A 137 8.60 10.55 -0.80
CA GLN A 137 10.00 10.96 -0.89
C GLN A 137 10.82 10.48 0.31
N GLY A 138 10.21 10.48 1.50
CA GLY A 138 10.79 9.98 2.73
C GLY A 138 10.62 8.49 2.93
N ASN A 139 10.60 8.08 4.19
CA ASN A 139 10.43 6.69 4.58
C ASN A 139 8.95 6.33 4.72
N ALA A 140 8.63 5.05 4.49
CA ALA A 140 7.32 4.50 4.78
C ALA A 140 7.39 3.50 5.94
N LYS A 141 6.49 3.67 6.91
CA LYS A 141 6.21 2.66 7.91
C LYS A 141 4.77 2.20 7.74
N VAL A 142 4.58 0.92 7.48
CA VAL A 142 3.26 0.33 7.25
C VAL A 142 3.09 -0.87 8.15
N ASP A 143 2.05 -0.85 8.96
CA ASP A 143 1.63 -1.95 9.82
C ASP A 143 0.18 -2.28 9.46
N ALA A 144 -0.04 -3.37 8.72
CA ALA A 144 -1.33 -3.63 8.10
C ALA A 144 -1.75 -5.09 8.20
N ILE A 145 -3.07 -5.30 8.20
CA ILE A 145 -3.66 -6.63 8.02
C ILE A 145 -3.76 -6.90 6.52
N GLY A 146 -3.38 -8.10 6.09
CA GLY A 146 -3.47 -8.57 4.70
C GLY A 146 -2.29 -8.10 3.86
N VAL A 147 -2.39 -6.94 3.22
CA VAL A 147 -1.37 -6.43 2.29
C VAL A 147 -0.77 -5.12 2.81
N GLY A 148 0.55 -5.00 2.77
CA GLY A 148 1.24 -3.77 3.11
C GLY A 148 1.11 -2.72 1.99
N LEU A 149 1.67 -3.02 0.84
CA LEU A 149 1.68 -2.17 -0.35
C LEU A 149 1.00 -2.92 -1.50
N GLN A 150 -0.08 -2.38 -2.04
CA GLN A 150 -0.84 -3.02 -3.11
C GLN A 150 -1.01 -2.11 -4.32
N ALA A 151 -0.47 -2.51 -5.44
CA ALA A 151 -0.64 -1.85 -6.72
C ALA A 151 -1.49 -2.71 -7.66
N ASN A 152 -2.52 -2.12 -8.25
CA ASN A 152 -3.46 -2.82 -9.11
C ASN A 152 -3.74 -1.96 -10.36
N LYS A 153 -3.87 -2.58 -11.52
CA LYS A 153 -4.29 -1.97 -12.80
C LYS A 153 -3.79 -0.54 -12.99
N ASP A 154 -2.56 -0.39 -13.45
CA ASP A 154 -1.90 0.90 -13.67
C ASP A 154 -1.74 1.75 -12.39
N GLY A 155 -1.78 1.10 -11.23
CA GLY A 155 -1.42 1.70 -9.96
C GLY A 155 0.09 1.67 -9.74
N TYR A 156 0.64 2.78 -9.21
CA TYR A 156 2.05 2.93 -8.86
C TYR A 156 2.22 3.33 -7.41
N ILE A 157 2.98 2.56 -6.67
CA ILE A 157 3.45 2.93 -5.33
C ILE A 157 4.96 3.08 -5.39
N ARG A 158 5.46 4.26 -5.07
CA ARG A 158 6.89 4.58 -5.07
C ARG A 158 7.31 5.12 -3.72
N ILE A 159 8.22 4.41 -3.05
CA ILE A 159 8.84 4.82 -1.80
C ILE A 159 10.32 5.03 -2.08
N LEU A 160 10.74 6.29 -2.18
CA LEU A 160 12.12 6.65 -2.55
C LEU A 160 13.08 6.56 -1.36
N GLY A 161 12.56 6.69 -0.15
CA GLY A 161 13.29 6.45 1.09
C GLY A 161 13.31 4.99 1.50
N GLY A 162 13.52 4.75 2.79
CA GLY A 162 13.45 3.42 3.39
C GLY A 162 12.01 2.96 3.62
N ALA A 163 11.86 1.68 3.98
CA ALA A 163 10.56 1.14 4.33
C ALA A 163 10.65 0.15 5.50
N ASP A 164 9.65 0.16 6.35
CA ASP A 164 9.37 -0.89 7.36
C ASP A 164 7.92 -1.33 7.17
N VAL A 165 7.72 -2.42 6.43
CA VAL A 165 6.40 -2.94 6.09
C VAL A 165 6.17 -4.24 6.83
N LYS A 166 5.19 -4.24 7.72
CA LYS A 166 4.76 -5.41 8.49
C LYS A 166 3.33 -5.76 8.13
N THR A 167 3.10 -7.04 7.90
CA THR A 167 1.77 -7.53 7.60
C THR A 167 1.36 -8.61 8.58
N HIS A 168 0.07 -8.60 8.91
CA HIS A 168 -0.52 -9.54 9.84
C HIS A 168 -1.62 -10.34 9.14
N PRO A 169 -1.68 -11.65 9.37
CA PRO A 169 -2.73 -12.46 8.78
C PRO A 169 -4.09 -12.11 9.43
N LEU A 170 -5.12 -12.08 8.61
CA LEU A 170 -6.49 -11.97 9.12
C LEU A 170 -6.95 -13.28 9.76
N THR A 171 -6.55 -14.39 9.16
CA THR A 171 -6.80 -15.77 9.62
C THR A 171 -5.58 -16.62 9.26
N THR A 172 -5.76 -17.65 8.46
CA THR A 172 -4.70 -18.53 7.92
C THR A 172 -4.27 -18.17 6.50
N SER A 173 -4.75 -17.02 5.99
CA SER A 173 -4.41 -16.57 4.63
C SER A 173 -3.01 -15.98 4.56
N ASP A 174 -2.43 -16.07 3.39
CA ASP A 174 -1.15 -15.43 3.10
C ASP A 174 -1.22 -13.93 3.29
N THR A 175 -0.12 -13.36 3.75
CA THR A 175 0.05 -11.92 3.85
C THR A 175 1.12 -11.47 2.88
N TYR A 176 0.94 -10.29 2.32
CA TYR A 176 1.85 -9.74 1.34
C TYR A 176 2.42 -8.40 1.82
N SER A 177 3.72 -8.32 1.98
CA SER A 177 4.36 -7.03 2.21
C SER A 177 4.28 -6.13 0.98
N ALA A 178 4.33 -6.72 -0.21
CA ALA A 178 4.02 -6.05 -1.48
C ALA A 178 3.26 -7.01 -2.41
N LEU A 179 2.20 -6.50 -3.04
CA LEU A 179 1.36 -7.21 -3.99
C LEU A 179 1.15 -6.37 -5.24
N SER A 180 1.36 -6.96 -6.40
CA SER A 180 1.10 -6.32 -7.69
C SER A 180 0.14 -7.16 -8.53
N GLU A 181 -0.91 -6.51 -9.02
CA GLU A 181 -1.86 -7.03 -9.99
C GLU A 181 -1.95 -6.05 -11.18
N GLU A 182 -1.12 -6.23 -12.20
CA GLU A 182 -0.99 -5.30 -13.32
C GLU A 182 -0.60 -3.87 -12.87
N GLY A 183 0.28 -3.76 -11.87
CA GLY A 183 0.71 -2.51 -11.28
C GLY A 183 2.18 -2.52 -10.87
N PHE A 184 2.63 -1.48 -10.18
CA PHE A 184 4.05 -1.27 -9.90
C PHE A 184 4.30 -0.87 -8.45
N VAL A 185 5.19 -1.59 -7.77
CA VAL A 185 5.64 -1.25 -6.40
C VAL A 185 7.15 -1.10 -6.40
N TYR A 186 7.63 0.11 -6.14
CA TYR A 186 9.05 0.46 -6.09
C TYR A 186 9.42 0.97 -4.71
N VAL A 187 10.37 0.30 -4.05
CA VAL A 187 10.80 0.64 -2.69
C VAL A 187 12.32 0.80 -2.64
N ASN A 188 12.78 1.95 -2.19
CA ASN A 188 14.20 2.34 -2.14
C ASN A 188 14.90 2.09 -3.48
N THR A 189 14.22 2.45 -4.56
CA THR A 189 14.74 2.40 -5.93
C THR A 189 14.42 3.72 -6.62
N GLY A 190 15.03 3.97 -7.79
CA GLY A 190 14.67 5.14 -8.59
C GLY A 190 13.23 5.12 -9.08
N MET A 191 12.80 6.20 -9.67
CA MET A 191 11.43 6.36 -10.20
C MET A 191 11.05 5.31 -11.25
N ASP A 192 12.05 4.71 -11.87
CA ASP A 192 11.96 3.63 -12.86
C ASP A 192 12.22 2.23 -12.30
N GLY A 193 12.45 2.11 -10.99
CA GLY A 193 12.79 0.85 -10.32
C GLY A 193 14.20 0.32 -10.63
N LEU A 194 15.03 1.05 -11.39
CA LEU A 194 16.30 0.53 -11.94
C LEU A 194 17.55 0.85 -11.09
N LYS A 195 17.45 1.80 -10.18
CA LYS A 195 18.60 2.22 -9.36
C LYS A 195 18.28 2.08 -7.89
N PRO A 196 18.90 1.13 -7.17
CA PRO A 196 18.66 0.99 -5.75
C PRO A 196 19.22 2.19 -4.98
N GLY A 197 18.45 2.65 -4.00
CA GLY A 197 18.86 3.65 -3.02
C GLY A 197 19.73 3.04 -1.92
N ALA A 198 20.04 3.82 -0.88
CA ALA A 198 20.89 3.42 0.24
C ALA A 198 20.18 3.55 1.60
N LYS A 199 18.90 3.24 1.63
CA LYS A 199 18.08 3.28 2.87
C LYS A 199 17.72 1.89 3.34
N ASP A 200 17.42 1.76 4.62
CA ASP A 200 16.99 0.51 5.21
C ASP A 200 15.60 0.13 4.70
N VAL A 201 15.44 -1.12 4.27
CA VAL A 201 14.17 -1.68 3.80
C VAL A 201 13.90 -2.98 4.54
N ASN A 202 12.82 -3.02 5.29
CA ASN A 202 12.36 -4.19 6.03
C ASN A 202 10.97 -4.57 5.55
N MET A 203 10.86 -5.74 4.93
CA MET A 203 9.61 -6.27 4.41
C MET A 203 9.28 -7.58 5.13
N TYR A 204 8.13 -7.64 5.79
CA TYR A 204 7.66 -8.83 6.50
C TYR A 204 6.30 -9.24 5.93
N GLY A 205 6.28 -10.33 5.23
CA GLY A 205 5.20 -10.87 4.41
C GLY A 205 5.70 -11.24 3.02
N ASN A 206 4.92 -12.00 2.29
CA ASN A 206 5.27 -12.44 0.95
C ASN A 206 5.34 -11.28 -0.05
N ILE A 207 6.01 -11.51 -1.15
CA ILE A 207 5.93 -10.70 -2.36
C ILE A 207 5.00 -11.43 -3.32
N GLY A 208 3.93 -10.78 -3.74
CA GLY A 208 2.89 -11.41 -4.56
C GLY A 208 2.70 -10.77 -5.92
N PHE A 209 2.42 -11.62 -6.90
CA PHE A 209 1.97 -11.23 -8.22
C PHE A 209 0.66 -11.95 -8.53
N ILE A 210 -0.34 -11.20 -8.97
CA ILE A 210 -1.60 -11.74 -9.43
C ILE A 210 -1.76 -11.31 -10.89
N ASN A 211 -1.79 -12.30 -11.76
CA ASN A 211 -2.00 -12.09 -13.19
C ASN A 211 -3.36 -12.70 -13.56
N LYS A 212 -4.42 -11.93 -13.37
CA LYS A 212 -5.75 -12.32 -13.83
C LYS A 212 -6.03 -11.68 -15.17
N ASN A 213 -6.34 -12.52 -16.13
CA ASN A 213 -6.84 -12.03 -17.40
C ASN A 213 -8.34 -11.71 -17.24
N TYR A 214 -8.66 -10.48 -17.02
CA TYR A 214 -10.06 -10.01 -17.01
C TYR A 214 -10.61 -9.87 -18.46
N GLY A 215 -10.59 -10.97 -19.19
CA GLY A 215 -11.12 -10.98 -20.55
C GLY A 215 -10.30 -10.11 -21.52
N ILE A 216 -10.54 -10.29 -22.79
CA ILE A 216 -9.88 -9.54 -23.86
C ILE A 216 -10.41 -8.09 -23.86
N ASP A 217 -10.15 -7.37 -22.80
CA ASP A 217 -10.26 -5.92 -22.86
C ASP A 217 -9.11 -5.45 -23.74
N LYS A 218 -9.50 -4.87 -24.85
CA LYS A 218 -8.62 -4.24 -25.83
C LYS A 218 -7.92 -3.00 -25.24
N ASN A 219 -7.63 -3.02 -23.95
CA ASN A 219 -6.95 -1.93 -23.30
C ASN A 219 -5.47 -1.98 -23.72
N PRO A 220 -4.97 -1.00 -24.49
CA PRO A 220 -3.58 -0.97 -24.93
C PRO A 220 -2.57 -0.78 -23.79
N HIS A 221 -3.05 -0.60 -22.53
CA HIS A 221 -2.28 -0.38 -21.34
C HIS A 221 -2.04 -1.64 -20.52
N ASN A 222 -1.95 -2.80 -21.17
CA ASN A 222 -1.66 -4.07 -20.51
C ASN A 222 -0.20 -4.08 -20.02
N HIS A 223 0.06 -3.32 -18.97
CA HIS A 223 1.35 -3.28 -18.30
C HIS A 223 1.47 -4.52 -17.41
N GLY A 224 2.61 -5.19 -17.47
CA GLY A 224 2.89 -6.30 -16.59
C GLY A 224 2.94 -5.85 -15.12
N SER A 225 2.90 -6.81 -14.21
CA SER A 225 3.13 -6.57 -12.79
C SER A 225 4.63 -6.43 -12.50
N GLU A 226 5.04 -5.40 -11.77
CA GLU A 226 6.43 -5.25 -11.37
C GLU A 226 6.57 -4.84 -9.90
N ILE A 227 7.49 -5.50 -9.21
CA ILE A 227 7.93 -5.10 -7.87
C ILE A 227 9.44 -4.95 -7.88
N SER A 228 9.93 -3.80 -7.44
CA SER A 228 11.37 -3.52 -7.36
C SER A 228 11.75 -3.09 -5.95
N LEU A 229 12.64 -3.85 -5.30
CA LEU A 229 13.04 -3.66 -3.91
C LEU A 229 14.55 -3.45 -3.81
N GLY A 230 14.97 -2.33 -3.22
CA GLY A 230 16.36 -2.01 -2.91
C GLY A 230 16.74 -2.37 -1.48
N LEU A 231 17.12 -3.62 -1.23
CA LEU A 231 17.67 -4.07 0.05
C LEU A 231 19.21 -3.90 0.00
N THR A 232 19.69 -2.75 0.39
CA THR A 232 21.07 -2.33 0.09
C THR A 232 21.88 -1.96 1.31
N THR A 233 21.38 -2.23 2.50
CA THR A 233 22.08 -1.98 3.77
C THR A 233 22.14 -3.24 4.62
N PRO A 234 23.08 -3.34 5.57
CA PRO A 234 23.15 -4.50 6.48
C PRO A 234 21.89 -4.69 7.34
N ASN A 235 21.09 -3.62 7.52
CA ASN A 235 19.85 -3.65 8.28
C ASN A 235 18.65 -4.03 7.43
N SER A 236 18.80 -4.08 6.11
CA SER A 236 17.71 -4.41 5.20
C SER A 236 17.42 -5.90 5.18
N LYS A 237 16.13 -6.24 5.19
CA LYS A 237 15.70 -7.64 5.13
C LYS A 237 14.34 -7.82 4.47
N LEU A 238 14.20 -8.94 3.79
CA LEU A 238 12.94 -9.51 3.35
C LEU A 238 12.71 -10.81 4.09
N VAL A 239 11.56 -10.95 4.74
CA VAL A 239 11.12 -12.17 5.42
C VAL A 239 9.79 -12.58 4.81
N GLY A 240 9.80 -13.61 3.99
CA GLY A 240 8.66 -14.09 3.21
C GLY A 240 9.09 -14.72 1.89
N GLY A 241 8.16 -15.39 1.24
CA GLY A 241 8.34 -16.00 -0.07
C GLY A 241 7.96 -15.07 -1.22
N VAL A 242 8.12 -15.61 -2.43
CA VAL A 242 7.60 -14.99 -3.66
C VAL A 242 6.50 -15.88 -4.19
N LEU A 243 5.30 -15.33 -4.28
CA LEU A 243 4.11 -16.04 -4.75
C LEU A 243 3.67 -15.42 -6.08
N ASN A 244 3.37 -16.29 -7.03
CA ASN A 244 2.89 -15.86 -8.33
C ASN A 244 1.62 -16.65 -8.65
N GLU A 245 0.48 -15.96 -8.62
CA GLU A 245 -0.81 -16.53 -8.97
C GLU A 245 -1.06 -16.30 -10.46
N PHE A 246 -0.88 -17.33 -11.27
CA PHE A 246 -1.23 -17.30 -12.68
C PHE A 246 -2.60 -17.90 -12.91
N ASP A 247 -3.39 -17.23 -13.73
CA ASP A 247 -4.53 -17.90 -14.38
C ASP A 247 -4.03 -18.63 -15.60
N GLU A 248 -3.90 -19.96 -15.49
CA GLU A 248 -3.41 -20.85 -16.57
C GLU A 248 -4.32 -20.85 -17.81
N SER A 249 -5.53 -20.30 -17.71
CA SER A 249 -6.50 -20.27 -18.81
C SER A 249 -6.11 -19.31 -19.94
N ASN A 250 -5.02 -18.56 -19.79
CA ASN A 250 -4.65 -17.50 -20.69
C ASN A 250 -3.28 -17.66 -21.34
N ASN A 251 -3.31 -17.78 -22.67
CA ASN A 251 -2.13 -17.84 -23.52
C ASN A 251 -1.40 -16.47 -23.71
N ASN A 252 -1.68 -15.47 -22.90
CA ASN A 252 -1.02 -14.17 -23.00
C ASN A 252 -0.10 -13.99 -21.77
N PRO A 253 1.21 -14.15 -21.92
CA PRO A 253 2.14 -14.01 -20.82
C PRO A 253 2.27 -12.54 -20.45
N HIS A 254 1.47 -12.08 -19.51
CA HIS A 254 1.76 -10.80 -18.85
C HIS A 254 3.05 -10.97 -18.07
N HIS A 255 4.00 -10.11 -18.33
CA HIS A 255 5.30 -10.17 -17.69
C HIS A 255 5.18 -9.68 -16.24
N SER A 256 5.30 -10.61 -15.29
CA SER A 256 5.55 -10.24 -13.90
C SER A 256 7.05 -10.22 -13.66
N GLY A 257 7.53 -9.16 -13.01
CA GLY A 257 8.94 -8.98 -12.74
C GLY A 257 9.21 -8.62 -11.28
N LEU A 258 10.03 -9.44 -10.60
CA LEU A 258 10.66 -9.04 -9.36
C LEU A 258 12.09 -8.59 -9.64
N ARG A 259 12.41 -7.33 -9.30
CA ARG A 259 13.78 -6.85 -9.19
C ARG A 259 14.17 -6.75 -7.73
N LEU A 260 15.06 -7.60 -7.30
CA LEU A 260 15.56 -7.60 -5.94
C LEU A 260 17.05 -7.24 -5.94
N TYR A 261 17.37 -6.04 -5.44
CA TYR A 261 18.74 -5.60 -5.23
C TYR A 261 19.18 -5.99 -3.83
N LEU A 262 19.87 -7.11 -3.70
CA LEU A 262 20.37 -7.62 -2.42
C LEU A 262 21.87 -7.34 -2.30
N GLN A 263 22.24 -6.32 -1.51
CA GLN A 263 23.62 -5.81 -1.44
C GLN A 263 24.04 -5.53 0.01
N ASN A 264 25.34 -5.36 0.23
CA ASN A 264 25.93 -4.86 1.47
C ASN A 264 25.51 -5.61 2.75
N GLY A 265 25.30 -6.91 2.68
CA GLY A 265 24.93 -7.72 3.84
C GLY A 265 23.44 -7.74 4.16
N ALA A 266 22.60 -7.17 3.31
CA ALA A 266 21.16 -7.35 3.39
C ALA A 266 20.76 -8.83 3.29
N THR A 267 19.63 -9.20 3.87
CA THR A 267 19.20 -10.60 3.95
C THR A 267 17.82 -10.83 3.35
N TRP A 268 17.66 -11.99 2.74
CA TRP A 268 16.35 -12.53 2.39
C TRP A 268 16.18 -13.90 3.04
N ARG A 269 15.11 -14.05 3.81
CA ARG A 269 14.71 -15.32 4.41
C ARG A 269 13.36 -15.74 3.81
N ASN A 270 13.39 -16.83 3.06
CA ASN A 270 12.18 -17.46 2.55
C ASN A 270 11.58 -18.31 3.67
N GLU A 271 10.65 -17.74 4.42
CA GLU A 271 9.94 -18.44 5.49
C GLU A 271 8.51 -18.72 4.96
N TRP A 272 8.22 -20.03 4.85
CA TRP A 272 6.91 -20.58 4.48
C TRP A 272 6.17 -21.02 5.73
#